data_3200f5bd1872c2a220d2bd202eb552ea
#
_entry.id   3200f5bd1872c2a220d2bd202eb552ea
#
_cell.length_a   1.000
_cell.length_b   1.000
_cell.length_c   1.000
_cell.angle_alpha   90.00
_cell.angle_beta   90.00
_cell.angle_gamma   90.00
#
_symmetry.space_group_name_H-M   'P 1'
#
loop_
_entity.id
_entity.type
_entity.pdbx_description
1 polymer ?
#
loop_
_entity_poly.entity_id
_entity_poly.type
_entity_poly.pdbx_seq_one_letter_code
_entity_poly.pdbx_strand_id
1 'polypeptide(L)'
;MEGRIASRLRELRARQELTLDELSRRSGVSRSMISLIERAESSPTANVLDKLSASLGVTLASLFAPQERGDAPPVARRKDQAEWRDPETGYIRRNLSPPGFPSPLELVEVLLPAGARVAYDSGFREPHVDQQVFVLEGAVEVTVGETLHRLDAGDCLGMQLDRPVSFRNRGPKPSRHLVALTTRKGSVMTLPTARGK
;
A
#
# COMPACT_ATOMS: atom_id res chain seq x y z
N MET A 1 15.99 -2.14 -5.23
CA MET A 1 14.60 -1.68 -5.00
C MET A 1 14.57 -0.24 -4.49
N GLU A 2 15.43 0.13 -3.56
CA GLU A 2 15.50 1.46 -2.94
C GLU A 2 15.62 2.61 -3.94
N GLY A 3 16.49 2.51 -4.93
CA GLY A 3 16.62 3.53 -5.98
C GLY A 3 15.35 3.74 -6.80
N ARG A 4 14.50 2.71 -6.96
CA ARG A 4 13.20 2.82 -7.63
C ARG A 4 12.21 3.60 -6.78
N ILE A 5 12.13 3.27 -5.48
CA ILE A 5 11.29 3.99 -4.51
C ILE A 5 11.71 5.44 -4.43
N ALA A 6 13.02 5.69 -4.32
CA ALA A 6 13.60 7.05 -4.27
C ALA A 6 13.19 7.89 -5.47
N SER A 7 13.39 7.37 -6.69
CA SER A 7 13.03 8.07 -7.93
C SER A 7 11.53 8.33 -8.02
N ARG A 8 10.71 7.33 -7.65
CA ARG A 8 9.25 7.46 -7.72
C ARG A 8 8.70 8.44 -6.69
N LEU A 9 9.22 8.41 -5.47
CA LEU A 9 8.84 9.37 -4.43
C LEU A 9 9.14 10.81 -4.84
N ARG A 10 10.36 11.05 -5.34
CA ARG A 10 10.78 12.37 -5.83
C ARG A 10 9.89 12.86 -6.98
N GLU A 11 9.59 11.98 -7.92
CA GLU A 11 8.72 12.29 -9.06
C GLU A 11 7.31 12.68 -8.61
N LEU A 12 6.68 11.87 -7.73
CA LEU A 12 5.34 12.14 -7.23
C LEU A 12 5.27 13.44 -6.45
N ARG A 13 6.27 13.72 -5.61
CA ARG A 13 6.39 15.00 -4.90
C ARG A 13 6.53 16.18 -5.87
N ALA A 14 7.42 16.06 -6.86
CA ALA A 14 7.67 17.12 -7.83
C ALA A 14 6.43 17.40 -8.70
N ARG A 15 5.68 16.38 -9.12
CA ARG A 15 4.41 16.54 -9.87
C ARG A 15 3.35 17.33 -9.10
N GLN A 16 3.40 17.32 -7.77
CA GLN A 16 2.51 18.09 -6.90
C GLN A 16 3.14 19.41 -6.44
N GLU A 17 4.30 19.77 -6.99
CA GLU A 17 5.06 21.00 -6.65
C GLU A 17 5.38 21.15 -5.16
N LEU A 18 5.43 20.01 -4.41
CA LEU A 18 5.69 20.02 -2.99
C LEU A 18 7.18 20.14 -2.69
N THR A 19 7.52 21.03 -1.75
CA THR A 19 8.85 21.04 -1.10
C THR A 19 9.00 19.85 -0.13
N LEU A 20 10.22 19.54 0.27
CA LEU A 20 10.46 18.52 1.31
C LEU A 20 9.80 18.90 2.64
N ASP A 21 9.75 20.19 2.98
CA ASP A 21 9.12 20.69 4.21
C ASP A 21 7.60 20.51 4.16
N GLU A 22 6.97 20.76 3.02
CA GLU A 22 5.53 20.55 2.85
C GLU A 22 5.15 19.08 2.91
N LEU A 23 5.92 18.20 2.25
CA LEU A 23 5.68 16.77 2.35
C LEU A 23 5.90 16.26 3.78
N SER A 24 6.91 16.78 4.48
CA SER A 24 7.15 16.47 5.90
C SER A 24 5.96 16.85 6.78
N ARG A 25 5.40 18.06 6.62
CA ARG A 25 4.22 18.49 7.39
C ARG A 25 2.98 17.63 7.09
N ARG A 26 2.76 17.24 5.82
CA ARG A 26 1.62 16.43 5.43
C ARG A 26 1.72 14.99 5.92
N SER A 27 2.92 14.41 5.84
CA SER A 27 3.14 12.98 6.13
C SER A 27 3.47 12.70 7.59
N GLY A 28 3.93 13.71 8.34
CA GLY A 28 4.52 13.50 9.67
C GLY A 28 5.88 12.79 9.64
N VAL A 29 6.46 12.57 8.45
CA VAL A 29 7.81 12.02 8.28
C VAL A 29 8.81 13.18 8.24
N SER A 30 9.91 13.10 8.99
CA SER A 30 10.88 14.22 9.05
C SER A 30 11.47 14.53 7.68
N ARG A 31 11.72 15.82 7.43
CA ARG A 31 12.36 16.32 6.20
C ARG A 31 13.67 15.59 5.90
N SER A 32 14.50 15.36 6.92
CA SER A 32 15.75 14.63 6.79
C SER A 32 15.55 13.20 6.32
N MET A 33 14.57 12.48 6.89
CA MET A 33 14.23 11.11 6.47
C MET A 33 13.74 11.08 5.03
N ILE A 34 12.85 11.98 4.61
CA ILE A 34 12.38 12.08 3.22
C ILE A 34 13.57 12.31 2.28
N SER A 35 14.48 13.22 2.63
CA SER A 35 15.67 13.51 1.85
C SER A 35 16.60 12.29 1.71
N LEU A 36 16.81 11.52 2.78
CA LEU A 36 17.60 10.28 2.75
C LEU A 36 16.95 9.22 1.85
N ILE A 37 15.61 9.07 1.93
CA ILE A 37 14.88 8.13 1.10
C ILE A 37 14.98 8.52 -0.39
N GLU A 38 14.79 9.81 -0.72
CA GLU A 38 14.87 10.30 -2.10
C GLU A 38 16.27 10.20 -2.71
N ARG A 39 17.32 10.08 -1.89
CA ARG A 39 18.70 9.81 -2.33
C ARG A 39 19.07 8.33 -2.32
N ALA A 40 18.13 7.44 -1.92
CA ALA A 40 18.35 6.02 -1.71
C ALA A 40 19.46 5.72 -0.66
N GLU A 41 19.63 6.61 0.31
CA GLU A 41 20.58 6.49 1.43
C GLU A 41 19.95 5.87 2.68
N SER A 42 18.65 5.59 2.65
CA SER A 42 17.91 4.93 3.72
C SER A 42 16.84 4.01 3.15
N SER A 43 16.67 2.86 3.77
CA SER A 43 15.56 1.92 3.52
C SER A 43 14.37 2.28 4.44
N PRO A 44 13.29 2.87 3.91
CA PRO A 44 12.12 3.22 4.70
C PRO A 44 11.34 1.97 5.14
N THR A 45 10.70 2.05 6.32
CA THR A 45 9.76 1.01 6.78
C THR A 45 8.41 1.09 6.07
N ALA A 46 7.60 0.03 6.18
CA ALA A 46 6.25 -0.03 5.61
C ALA A 46 5.38 1.14 6.08
N ASN A 47 5.43 1.49 7.37
CA ASN A 47 4.69 2.62 7.93
C ASN A 47 5.14 3.96 7.36
N VAL A 48 6.44 4.16 7.19
CA VAL A 48 6.99 5.39 6.57
C VAL A 48 6.52 5.53 5.13
N LEU A 49 6.62 4.45 4.34
CA LEU A 49 6.13 4.44 2.95
C LEU A 49 4.63 4.68 2.86
N ASP A 50 3.86 4.12 3.79
CA ASP A 50 2.42 4.31 3.85
C ASP A 50 2.06 5.79 4.10
N LYS A 51 2.69 6.42 5.09
CA LYS A 51 2.50 7.86 5.40
C LYS A 51 2.83 8.75 4.22
N LEU A 52 3.94 8.46 3.51
CA LEU A 52 4.34 9.21 2.33
C LEU A 52 3.36 9.01 1.17
N SER A 53 2.95 7.75 0.88
CA SER A 53 1.98 7.47 -0.19
C SER A 53 0.62 8.12 0.07
N ALA A 54 0.12 8.03 1.31
CA ALA A 54 -1.13 8.67 1.72
C ALA A 54 -1.08 10.19 1.52
N SER A 55 0.02 10.83 1.92
CA SER A 55 0.21 12.29 1.78
C SER A 55 0.33 12.75 0.33
N LEU A 56 0.72 11.86 -0.57
CA LEU A 56 0.80 12.09 -2.01
C LEU A 56 -0.48 11.65 -2.74
N GLY A 57 -1.51 11.16 -2.03
CA GLY A 57 -2.76 10.71 -2.63
C GLY A 57 -2.61 9.50 -3.55
N VAL A 58 -1.65 8.63 -3.27
CA VAL A 58 -1.38 7.43 -4.06
C VAL A 58 -1.41 6.18 -3.17
N THR A 59 -1.50 4.99 -3.77
CA THR A 59 -1.39 3.74 -3.03
C THR A 59 0.07 3.44 -2.68
N LEU A 60 0.28 2.65 -1.63
CA LEU A 60 1.61 2.14 -1.32
C LEU A 60 2.21 1.36 -2.51
N ALA A 61 1.39 0.61 -3.25
CA ALA A 61 1.83 -0.18 -4.40
C ALA A 61 2.37 0.70 -5.53
N SER A 62 1.81 1.89 -5.72
CA SER A 62 2.26 2.82 -6.76
C SER A 62 3.66 3.40 -6.52
N LEU A 63 4.20 3.36 -5.29
CA LEU A 63 5.59 3.71 -5.01
C LEU A 63 6.59 2.70 -5.60
N PHE A 64 6.15 1.47 -5.84
CA PHE A 64 6.96 0.40 -6.43
C PHE A 64 6.79 0.27 -7.94
N ALA A 65 5.75 0.90 -8.49
CA ALA A 65 5.47 0.86 -9.92
C ALA A 65 6.47 1.74 -10.69
N PRO A 66 6.94 1.30 -11.87
CA PRO A 66 7.59 2.21 -12.81
C PRO A 66 6.60 3.26 -13.30
N GLN A 67 7.11 4.33 -13.92
CA GLN A 67 6.26 5.33 -14.58
C GLN A 67 5.27 4.66 -15.52
N GLU A 68 4.02 5.13 -15.51
CA GLU A 68 3.00 4.71 -16.46
C GLU A 68 3.49 4.99 -17.89
N ARG A 69 3.58 3.95 -18.68
CA ARG A 69 3.79 4.01 -20.12
C ARG A 69 2.54 3.48 -20.79
N GLY A 70 1.93 4.26 -21.66
CA GLY A 70 0.68 3.88 -22.33
C GLY A 70 0.75 2.61 -23.18
N ASP A 71 1.95 2.07 -23.38
CA ASP A 71 2.27 0.84 -24.13
C ASP A 71 2.77 -0.31 -23.22
N ALA A 72 2.47 -0.25 -21.91
CA ALA A 72 2.93 -1.27 -20.97
C ALA A 72 2.36 -2.66 -21.31
N PRO A 73 3.20 -3.71 -21.30
CA PRO A 73 2.75 -5.06 -21.61
C PRO A 73 1.72 -5.56 -20.58
N PRO A 74 0.68 -6.31 -21.01
CA PRO A 74 -0.37 -6.78 -20.10
C PRO A 74 0.09 -7.94 -19.21
N VAL A 75 1.33 -8.39 -19.34
CA VAL A 75 1.87 -9.56 -18.60
C VAL A 75 3.04 -9.15 -17.74
N ALA A 76 2.91 -9.35 -16.42
CA ALA A 76 4.03 -9.29 -15.48
C ALA A 76 4.56 -10.69 -15.19
N ARG A 77 5.72 -11.04 -15.73
CA ARG A 77 6.37 -12.32 -15.42
C ARG A 77 6.90 -12.29 -13.99
N ARG A 78 6.85 -13.44 -13.26
CA ARG A 78 7.30 -13.52 -11.87
C ARG A 78 8.71 -12.93 -11.64
N LYS A 79 9.65 -13.16 -12.55
CA LYS A 79 11.02 -12.64 -12.48
C LYS A 79 11.12 -11.11 -12.58
N ASP A 80 10.08 -10.47 -13.14
CA ASP A 80 10.03 -9.02 -13.38
C ASP A 80 9.16 -8.29 -12.33
N GLN A 81 8.47 -9.06 -11.46
CA GLN A 81 7.64 -8.50 -10.39
C GLN A 81 8.53 -7.88 -9.30
N ALA A 82 8.26 -6.62 -9.01
CA ALA A 82 9.01 -5.89 -8.00
C ALA A 82 8.74 -6.46 -6.61
N GLU A 83 9.81 -6.76 -5.87
CA GLU A 83 9.75 -7.23 -4.50
C GLU A 83 10.47 -6.24 -3.58
N TRP A 84 9.85 -5.91 -2.47
CA TRP A 84 10.41 -5.07 -1.43
C TRP A 84 10.28 -5.78 -0.07
N ARG A 85 11.31 -5.65 0.77
CA ARG A 85 11.34 -6.17 2.13
C ARG A 85 11.39 -5.03 3.12
N ASP A 86 10.49 -5.05 4.09
CA ASP A 86 10.50 -4.12 5.21
C ASP A 86 11.72 -4.38 6.10
N PRO A 87 12.58 -3.37 6.33
CA PRO A 87 13.79 -3.54 7.12
C PRO A 87 13.53 -3.81 8.60
N GLU A 88 12.37 -3.43 9.13
CA GLU A 88 12.02 -3.58 10.54
C GLU A 88 11.45 -4.96 10.85
N THR A 89 10.49 -5.42 10.06
CA THR A 89 9.72 -6.65 10.36
C THR A 89 10.09 -7.83 9.48
N GLY A 90 10.84 -7.60 8.40
CA GLY A 90 11.13 -8.61 7.39
C GLY A 90 9.93 -8.98 6.50
N TYR A 91 8.78 -8.29 6.65
CA TYR A 91 7.63 -8.41 5.78
C TYR A 91 8.02 -8.19 4.32
N ILE A 92 7.56 -9.08 3.44
CA ILE A 92 7.86 -8.99 2.01
C ILE A 92 6.59 -8.66 1.24
N ARG A 93 6.70 -7.67 0.37
CA ARG A 93 5.66 -7.23 -0.55
C ARG A 93 6.13 -7.40 -1.99
N ARG A 94 5.36 -8.11 -2.81
CA ARG A 94 5.62 -8.31 -4.24
C ARG A 94 4.44 -7.81 -5.05
N ASN A 95 4.69 -6.88 -5.97
CA ASN A 95 3.68 -6.38 -6.88
C ASN A 95 3.43 -7.40 -7.99
N LEU A 96 2.18 -7.87 -8.10
CA LEU A 96 1.77 -8.86 -9.10
C LEU A 96 1.20 -8.20 -10.35
N SER A 97 0.54 -7.05 -10.22
CA SER A 97 -0.02 -6.32 -11.35
C SER A 97 1.06 -5.91 -12.35
N PRO A 98 0.78 -6.01 -13.66
CA PRO A 98 1.70 -5.54 -14.69
C PRO A 98 2.03 -4.05 -14.50
N PRO A 99 3.31 -3.69 -14.37
CA PRO A 99 3.71 -2.32 -14.09
C PRO A 99 3.40 -1.40 -15.27
N GLY A 100 2.71 -0.28 -14.99
CA GLY A 100 2.32 0.71 -16.00
C GLY A 100 1.11 0.32 -16.86
N PHE A 101 0.53 -0.86 -16.67
CA PHE A 101 -0.72 -1.24 -17.34
C PHE A 101 -1.89 -0.44 -16.76
N PRO A 102 -2.74 0.18 -17.60
CA PRO A 102 -3.84 1.02 -17.14
C PRO A 102 -4.95 0.17 -16.52
N SER A 103 -4.91 -0.01 -15.22
CA SER A 103 -5.92 -0.71 -14.43
C SER A 103 -6.13 -0.01 -13.08
N PRO A 104 -7.38 0.17 -12.64
CA PRO A 104 -7.65 0.66 -11.29
C PRO A 104 -7.35 -0.40 -10.22
N LEU A 105 -7.24 -1.66 -10.61
CA LEU A 105 -6.96 -2.78 -9.71
C LEU A 105 -5.46 -3.00 -9.59
N GLU A 106 -4.98 -3.01 -8.35
CA GLU A 106 -3.61 -3.41 -8.01
C GLU A 106 -3.64 -4.71 -7.21
N LEU A 107 -2.79 -5.67 -7.58
CA LEU A 107 -2.61 -6.94 -6.88
C LEU A 107 -1.22 -7.00 -6.28
N VAL A 108 -1.16 -7.41 -5.02
CA VAL A 108 0.08 -7.57 -4.26
C VAL A 108 0.05 -8.88 -3.51
N GLU A 109 1.14 -9.60 -3.54
CA GLU A 109 1.37 -10.73 -2.64
C GLU A 109 2.20 -10.27 -1.45
N VAL A 110 1.80 -10.75 -0.29
CA VAL A 110 2.45 -10.46 0.99
C VAL A 110 2.90 -11.75 1.64
N LEU A 111 4.15 -11.77 2.08
CA LEU A 111 4.70 -12.76 3.00
C LEU A 111 4.96 -12.06 4.35
N LEU A 112 4.21 -12.45 5.38
CA LEU A 112 4.36 -11.92 6.73
C LEU A 112 5.06 -12.96 7.60
N PRO A 113 6.30 -12.69 8.09
CA PRO A 113 7.05 -13.64 8.90
C PRO A 113 6.32 -14.06 10.17
N ALA A 114 6.71 -15.20 10.74
CA ALA A 114 6.22 -15.66 12.03
C ALA A 114 6.45 -14.59 13.11
N GLY A 115 5.42 -14.30 13.92
CA GLY A 115 5.46 -13.30 14.98
C GLY A 115 5.45 -11.84 14.51
N ALA A 116 5.62 -11.56 13.23
CA ALA A 116 5.70 -10.19 12.70
C ALA A 116 4.36 -9.45 12.81
N ARG A 117 4.47 -8.14 13.02
CA ARG A 117 3.34 -7.19 12.99
C ARG A 117 3.72 -5.98 12.15
N VAL A 118 2.85 -5.62 11.22
CA VAL A 118 2.95 -4.39 10.42
C VAL A 118 1.72 -3.55 10.70
N ALA A 119 1.89 -2.26 10.98
CA ALA A 119 0.80 -1.34 11.23
C ALA A 119 0.89 -0.14 10.28
N TYR A 120 -0.29 0.32 9.85
CA TYR A 120 -0.50 1.47 8.99
C TYR A 120 -1.39 2.44 9.74
N ASP A 121 -0.83 3.60 10.08
CA ASP A 121 -1.51 4.61 10.92
C ASP A 121 -2.29 5.63 10.10
N SER A 122 -2.14 5.64 8.78
CA SER A 122 -2.82 6.58 7.92
C SER A 122 -4.32 6.29 7.91
N GLY A 123 -5.07 7.14 8.61
CA GLY A 123 -6.53 7.09 8.68
C GLY A 123 -7.16 7.57 7.38
N PHE A 124 -7.61 8.82 7.34
CA PHE A 124 -8.30 9.37 6.18
C PHE A 124 -7.39 9.46 4.95
N ARG A 125 -7.83 8.88 3.82
CA ARG A 125 -7.15 8.93 2.51
C ARG A 125 -8.07 9.50 1.44
N GLU A 126 -7.55 10.43 0.64
CA GLU A 126 -8.11 10.76 -0.65
C GLU A 126 -7.06 10.48 -1.74
N PRO A 127 -7.37 9.73 -2.81
CA PRO A 127 -8.66 9.07 -3.08
C PRO A 127 -8.97 7.90 -2.15
N HIS A 128 -10.26 7.54 -2.02
CA HIS A 128 -10.69 6.38 -1.25
C HIS A 128 -10.09 5.10 -1.81
N VAL A 129 -9.58 4.26 -0.94
CA VAL A 129 -9.00 2.96 -1.30
C VAL A 129 -9.85 1.85 -0.72
N ASP A 130 -10.42 1.01 -1.59
CA ASP A 130 -11.01 -0.26 -1.20
C ASP A 130 -9.94 -1.35 -1.27
N GLN A 131 -9.92 -2.22 -0.27
CA GLN A 131 -8.96 -3.30 -0.16
C GLN A 131 -9.65 -4.62 0.18
N GLN A 132 -9.19 -5.70 -0.43
CA GLN A 132 -9.50 -7.07 -0.03
C GLN A 132 -8.21 -7.80 0.31
N VAL A 133 -8.26 -8.62 1.36
CA VAL A 133 -7.16 -9.46 1.82
C VAL A 133 -7.63 -10.90 1.75
N PHE A 134 -7.00 -11.71 0.88
CA PHE A 134 -7.29 -13.13 0.73
C PHE A 134 -6.12 -13.97 1.20
N VAL A 135 -6.32 -14.82 2.20
CA VAL A 135 -5.26 -15.65 2.78
C VAL A 135 -5.03 -16.88 1.92
N LEU A 136 -3.79 -17.05 1.47
CA LEU A 136 -3.36 -18.20 0.65
C LEU A 136 -2.80 -19.32 1.52
N GLU A 137 -2.00 -18.97 2.53
CA GLU A 137 -1.30 -19.93 3.39
C GLU A 137 -1.14 -19.36 4.80
N GLY A 138 -1.31 -20.23 5.81
CA GLY A 138 -1.22 -19.84 7.21
C GLY A 138 -2.42 -19.07 7.71
N ALA A 139 -2.21 -18.19 8.68
CA ALA A 139 -3.25 -17.35 9.24
C ALA A 139 -2.71 -15.93 9.48
N VAL A 140 -3.61 -14.96 9.48
CA VAL A 140 -3.29 -13.55 9.78
C VAL A 140 -4.40 -12.92 10.61
N GLU A 141 -4.01 -12.17 11.64
CA GLU A 141 -4.89 -11.27 12.37
C GLU A 141 -4.84 -9.90 11.70
N VAL A 142 -6.00 -9.39 11.30
CA VAL A 142 -6.15 -8.05 10.74
C VAL A 142 -6.99 -7.22 11.70
N THR A 143 -6.44 -6.13 12.22
CA THR A 143 -7.20 -5.17 13.02
C THR A 143 -7.52 -3.97 12.15
N VAL A 144 -8.82 -3.65 12.02
CA VAL A 144 -9.33 -2.50 11.27
C VAL A 144 -10.00 -1.54 12.27
N GLY A 145 -9.38 -0.40 12.53
CA GLY A 145 -9.76 0.43 13.65
C GLY A 145 -9.62 -0.33 14.96
N GLU A 146 -10.74 -0.59 15.64
CA GLU A 146 -10.80 -1.35 16.91
C GLU A 146 -11.22 -2.82 16.70
N THR A 147 -11.63 -3.20 15.49
CA THR A 147 -12.17 -4.53 15.22
C THR A 147 -11.08 -5.50 14.77
N LEU A 148 -10.96 -6.62 15.50
CA LEU A 148 -10.04 -7.71 15.17
C LEU A 148 -10.74 -8.79 14.34
N HIS A 149 -10.16 -9.09 13.18
CA HIS A 149 -10.54 -10.21 12.32
C HIS A 149 -9.40 -11.24 12.31
N ARG A 150 -9.74 -12.52 12.54
CA ARG A 150 -8.81 -13.64 12.40
C ARG A 150 -9.16 -14.36 11.11
N LEU A 151 -8.18 -14.51 10.23
CA LEU A 151 -8.36 -15.08 8.90
C LEU A 151 -7.45 -16.30 8.77
N ASP A 152 -8.02 -17.40 8.35
CA ASP A 152 -7.32 -18.62 8.00
C ASP A 152 -7.20 -18.73 6.46
N ALA A 153 -6.42 -19.70 5.98
CA ALA A 153 -6.28 -19.96 4.56
C ALA A 153 -7.64 -20.21 3.89
N GLY A 154 -7.94 -19.45 2.84
CA GLY A 154 -9.21 -19.43 2.12
C GLY A 154 -10.14 -18.28 2.52
N ASP A 155 -9.90 -17.62 3.65
CA ASP A 155 -10.73 -16.48 4.08
C ASP A 155 -10.40 -15.21 3.30
N CYS A 156 -11.41 -14.35 3.15
CA CYS A 156 -11.29 -13.04 2.51
C CYS A 156 -11.93 -11.94 3.38
N LEU A 157 -11.17 -10.89 3.65
CA LEU A 157 -11.65 -9.69 4.34
C LEU A 157 -11.70 -8.52 3.38
N GLY A 158 -12.87 -7.89 3.23
CA GLY A 158 -13.02 -6.61 2.53
C GLY A 158 -13.01 -5.44 3.51
N MET A 159 -12.30 -4.36 3.18
CA MET A 159 -12.23 -3.15 3.99
C MET A 159 -12.01 -1.89 3.17
N GLN A 160 -12.29 -0.74 3.76
CA GLN A 160 -11.86 0.57 3.27
C GLN A 160 -10.67 1.05 4.10
N LEU A 161 -9.69 1.69 3.45
CA LEU A 161 -8.52 2.26 4.13
C LEU A 161 -8.83 3.69 4.61
N ASP A 162 -9.80 3.82 5.52
CA ASP A 162 -10.27 5.06 6.13
C ASP A 162 -9.90 5.20 7.62
N ARG A 163 -9.25 4.18 8.17
CA ARG A 163 -8.86 4.07 9.57
C ARG A 163 -7.56 3.26 9.72
N PRO A 164 -6.90 3.30 10.88
CA PRO A 164 -5.69 2.50 11.12
C PRO A 164 -5.93 1.02 10.90
N VAL A 165 -4.95 0.36 10.25
CA VAL A 165 -4.99 -1.09 9.99
C VAL A 165 -3.69 -1.72 10.43
N SER A 166 -3.77 -2.88 11.08
CA SER A 166 -2.58 -3.68 11.37
C SER A 166 -2.76 -5.14 11.02
N PHE A 167 -1.67 -5.75 10.56
CA PHE A 167 -1.57 -7.16 10.22
C PHE A 167 -0.61 -7.82 11.18
N ARG A 168 -0.98 -8.96 11.75
CA ARG A 168 -0.14 -9.73 12.67
C ARG A 168 -0.21 -11.21 12.35
N ASN A 169 0.95 -11.83 12.23
CA ASN A 169 1.06 -13.27 12.16
C ASN A 169 1.45 -13.82 13.55
N ARG A 170 0.54 -14.52 14.22
CA ARG A 170 0.84 -15.19 15.52
C ARG A 170 1.31 -16.62 15.34
N GLY A 171 1.26 -17.15 14.12
CA GLY A 171 1.65 -18.53 13.84
C GLY A 171 3.17 -18.73 13.90
N PRO A 172 3.61 -19.98 13.99
CA PRO A 172 5.04 -20.33 14.02
C PRO A 172 5.70 -20.33 12.64
N LYS A 173 4.91 -20.22 11.58
CA LYS A 173 5.38 -20.18 10.19
C LYS A 173 4.94 -18.87 9.52
N PRO A 174 5.64 -18.42 8.47
CA PRO A 174 5.18 -17.27 7.67
C PRO A 174 3.76 -17.51 7.16
N SER A 175 2.95 -16.44 7.11
CA SER A 175 1.67 -16.43 6.38
C SER A 175 1.81 -15.74 5.04
N ARG A 176 1.02 -16.19 4.06
CA ARG A 176 1.00 -15.64 2.69
C ARG A 176 -0.42 -15.23 2.33
N HIS A 177 -0.58 -14.00 1.87
CA HIS A 177 -1.89 -13.50 1.46
C HIS A 177 -1.78 -12.58 0.25
N LEU A 178 -2.88 -12.48 -0.49
CA LEU A 178 -3.05 -11.48 -1.54
C LEU A 178 -3.73 -10.24 -0.98
N VAL A 179 -3.31 -9.11 -1.49
CA VAL A 179 -3.97 -7.81 -1.29
C VAL A 179 -4.41 -7.32 -2.66
N ALA A 180 -5.72 -7.22 -2.87
CA ALA A 180 -6.32 -6.56 -4.01
C ALA A 180 -6.81 -5.19 -3.55
N LEU A 181 -6.41 -4.14 -4.24
CA LEU A 181 -6.83 -2.78 -3.89
C LEU A 181 -7.19 -1.98 -5.15
N THR A 182 -8.13 -1.05 -4.97
CA THR A 182 -8.55 -0.14 -6.02
C THR A 182 -8.79 1.25 -5.43
N THR A 183 -8.42 2.28 -6.19
CA THR A 183 -8.69 3.67 -5.83
C THR A 183 -9.97 4.14 -6.51
N ARG A 184 -10.90 4.71 -5.73
CA ARG A 184 -12.05 5.43 -6.26
C ARG A 184 -11.81 6.93 -6.15
N LYS A 185 -11.75 7.63 -7.29
CA LYS A 185 -11.91 9.09 -7.28
C LYS A 185 -13.31 9.40 -6.78
N GLY A 186 -13.44 10.24 -5.77
CA GLY A 186 -14.72 10.54 -5.12
C GLY A 186 -15.80 10.89 -6.13
N SER A 187 -16.66 9.93 -6.45
CA SER A 187 -17.98 10.20 -6.99
C SER A 187 -18.87 10.44 -5.79
N VAL A 188 -19.38 11.65 -5.65
CA VAL A 188 -20.50 11.94 -4.77
C VAL A 188 -21.62 10.98 -5.20
N MET A 189 -21.82 9.91 -4.43
CA MET A 189 -22.94 8.99 -4.65
C MET A 189 -24.20 9.74 -4.22
N THR A 190 -24.85 10.38 -5.18
CA THR A 190 -26.19 10.92 -4.98
C THR A 190 -27.10 9.72 -4.74
N LEU A 191 -27.45 9.48 -3.48
CA LEU A 191 -28.48 8.50 -3.14
C LEU A 191 -29.77 8.92 -3.89
N PRO A 192 -30.41 8.02 -4.63
CA PRO A 192 -31.71 8.32 -5.22
C PRO A 192 -32.68 8.61 -4.07
N THR A 193 -33.20 9.84 -4.02
CA THR A 193 -34.29 10.22 -3.15
C THR A 193 -35.46 9.30 -3.44
N ALA A 194 -35.84 8.47 -2.46
CA ALA A 194 -37.06 7.68 -2.51
C ALA A 194 -38.25 8.65 -2.74
N ARG A 195 -38.81 8.61 -3.94
CA ARG A 195 -40.10 9.26 -4.20
C ARG A 195 -41.16 8.48 -3.41
N GLY A 196 -41.63 9.10 -2.33
CA GLY A 196 -42.79 8.64 -1.65
C GLY A 196 -44.02 8.64 -2.61
N LYS A 197 -44.74 7.57 -2.57
CA LYS A 197 -46.16 7.51 -2.95
C LYS A 197 -47.00 7.44 -1.67
#